data_4453882a05aa9b15788fda2b95f7bfbc
#
_entry.id   4453882a05aa9b15788fda2b95f7bfbc
#
_cell.length_a   1.000
_cell.length_b   1.000
_cell.length_c   1.000
_cell.angle_alpha   90.00
_cell.angle_beta   90.00
_cell.angle_gamma   90.00
#
_symmetry.space_group_name_H-M   'P 1'
#
loop_
_entity.id
_entity.type
_entity.pdbx_description
1 polymer ?
#
loop_
_entity_poly.entity_id
_entity_poly.type
_entity_poly.pdbx_seq_one_letter_code
_entity_poly.pdbx_strand_id
1 'polypeptide(L)'
;MRKLILLSFIIIAALALAACGASDAVAPAKAVESYLTALVEKDGDRLPTLVCGDWEADALIELDSFQAVTARLDNLACSQTGTDGETALILCTGNIIATYNGEDQALDLSGRTFQVTQEDGEWLVCGTR
;
A
#
# COMPACT_ATOMS: atom_id res chain seq x y z
N MET A 1 16.13 -51.46 -17.63
CA MET A 1 15.76 -50.73 -16.40
C MET A 1 16.54 -49.44 -16.14
N ARG A 2 17.78 -49.32 -16.58
CA ARG A 2 18.59 -48.09 -16.31
C ARG A 2 18.17 -46.85 -17.14
N LYS A 3 17.44 -47.02 -18.25
CA LYS A 3 16.99 -45.93 -19.13
C LYS A 3 15.63 -45.32 -18.70
N LEU A 4 14.83 -46.03 -17.94
CA LEU A 4 13.53 -45.54 -17.43
C LEU A 4 13.64 -44.63 -16.20
N ILE A 5 14.73 -44.78 -15.42
CA ILE A 5 14.97 -43.97 -14.21
C ILE A 5 15.44 -42.56 -14.57
N LEU A 6 16.14 -42.40 -15.69
CA LEU A 6 16.63 -41.08 -16.15
C LEU A 6 15.54 -40.17 -16.72
N LEU A 7 14.44 -40.74 -17.23
CA LEU A 7 13.30 -39.96 -17.74
C LEU A 7 12.41 -39.43 -16.64
N SER A 8 12.33 -40.10 -15.48
CA SER A 8 11.54 -39.65 -14.32
C SER A 8 12.11 -38.43 -13.60
N PHE A 9 13.44 -38.21 -13.69
CA PHE A 9 14.10 -37.09 -12.99
C PHE A 9 13.97 -35.75 -13.73
N ILE A 10 13.71 -35.77 -15.03
CA ILE A 10 13.60 -34.54 -15.85
C ILE A 10 12.22 -33.87 -15.72
N ILE A 11 11.16 -34.61 -15.35
CA ILE A 11 9.79 -34.07 -15.25
C ILE A 11 9.55 -33.30 -13.95
N ILE A 12 10.36 -33.54 -12.90
CA ILE A 12 10.19 -32.88 -11.58
C ILE A 12 10.82 -31.48 -11.54
N ALA A 13 11.75 -31.17 -12.45
CA ALA A 13 12.47 -29.89 -12.47
C ALA A 13 11.72 -28.75 -13.17
N ALA A 14 10.57 -29.02 -13.82
CA ALA A 14 9.85 -28.02 -14.64
C ALA A 14 8.67 -27.33 -13.91
N LEU A 15 8.37 -27.66 -12.65
CA LEU A 15 7.22 -27.10 -11.91
C LEU A 15 7.58 -25.98 -10.91
N ALA A 16 8.81 -25.47 -10.91
CA ALA A 16 9.26 -24.50 -9.89
C ALA A 16 9.30 -23.04 -10.38
N LEU A 17 8.79 -22.69 -11.55
CA LEU A 17 8.89 -21.32 -12.10
C LEU A 17 7.54 -20.57 -12.26
N ALA A 18 6.51 -20.92 -11.54
CA ALA A 18 5.21 -20.23 -11.67
C ALA A 18 4.78 -19.43 -10.42
N ALA A 19 5.74 -18.94 -9.60
CA ALA A 19 5.40 -18.27 -8.32
C ALA A 19 5.77 -16.77 -8.24
N CYS A 20 6.09 -16.08 -9.35
CA CYS A 20 6.58 -14.68 -9.29
C CYS A 20 5.71 -13.63 -10.00
N GLY A 21 4.46 -13.90 -10.37
CA GLY A 21 3.65 -12.95 -11.15
C GLY A 21 2.52 -12.23 -10.44
N ALA A 22 2.04 -12.71 -9.28
CA ALA A 22 0.80 -12.22 -8.65
C ALA A 22 1.01 -11.31 -7.42
N SER A 23 2.23 -11.23 -6.85
CA SER A 23 2.49 -10.46 -5.63
C SER A 23 2.87 -8.99 -5.89
N ASP A 24 3.35 -8.64 -7.08
CA ASP A 24 3.92 -7.31 -7.36
C ASP A 24 2.86 -6.19 -7.39
N ALA A 25 1.62 -6.46 -7.82
CA ALA A 25 0.55 -5.46 -7.86
C ALA A 25 -0.16 -5.25 -6.51
N VAL A 26 -0.09 -6.24 -5.61
CA VAL A 26 -0.73 -6.18 -4.28
C VAL A 26 0.13 -5.40 -3.28
N ALA A 27 1.45 -5.52 -3.37
CA ALA A 27 2.38 -4.92 -2.41
C ALA A 27 2.30 -3.38 -2.36
N PRO A 28 2.27 -2.62 -3.48
CA PRO A 28 2.12 -1.17 -3.42
C PRO A 28 0.74 -0.73 -2.89
N ALA A 29 -0.34 -1.46 -3.17
CA ALA A 29 -1.65 -1.18 -2.60
C ALA A 29 -1.65 -1.36 -1.07
N LYS A 30 -0.98 -2.41 -0.56
CA LYS A 30 -0.78 -2.64 0.87
C LYS A 30 0.03 -1.55 1.56
N ALA A 31 1.00 -0.96 0.87
CA ALA A 31 1.75 0.18 1.40
C ALA A 31 0.82 1.36 1.69
N VAL A 32 -0.12 1.67 0.77
CA VAL A 32 -1.12 2.73 0.98
C VAL A 32 -2.09 2.38 2.11
N GLU A 33 -2.58 1.15 2.19
CA GLU A 33 -3.43 0.71 3.30
C GLU A 33 -2.73 0.87 4.66
N SER A 34 -1.44 0.53 4.73
CA SER A 34 -0.63 0.70 5.94
C SER A 34 -0.44 2.16 6.31
N TYR A 35 -0.20 3.03 5.31
CA TYR A 35 -0.10 4.48 5.49
C TYR A 35 -1.40 5.08 6.05
N LEU A 36 -2.55 4.76 5.44
CA LEU A 36 -3.86 5.24 5.88
C LEU A 36 -4.20 4.73 7.29
N THR A 37 -3.81 3.50 7.61
CA THR A 37 -3.96 2.94 8.96
C THR A 37 -3.15 3.74 9.99
N ALA A 38 -1.87 4.02 9.70
CA ALA A 38 -1.02 4.82 10.58
C ALA A 38 -1.56 6.24 10.79
N LEU A 39 -2.14 6.86 9.75
CA LEU A 39 -2.80 8.17 9.86
C LEU A 39 -3.96 8.16 10.86
N VAL A 40 -4.91 7.23 10.72
CA VAL A 40 -6.11 7.20 11.58
C VAL A 40 -5.80 6.74 13.00
N GLU A 41 -4.78 5.91 13.18
CA GLU A 41 -4.24 5.49 14.47
C GLU A 41 -3.36 6.56 15.12
N LYS A 42 -3.00 7.62 14.37
CA LYS A 42 -2.09 8.70 14.81
C LYS A 42 -0.71 8.17 15.21
N ASP A 43 -0.23 7.17 14.50
CA ASP A 43 1.05 6.51 14.76
C ASP A 43 2.20 7.30 14.12
N GLY A 44 2.64 8.36 14.82
CA GLY A 44 3.70 9.25 14.37
C GLY A 44 5.09 8.60 14.33
N ASP A 45 5.30 7.50 15.03
CA ASP A 45 6.56 6.75 15.00
C ASP A 45 6.63 5.83 13.78
N ARG A 46 5.49 5.27 13.40
CA ARG A 46 5.40 4.36 12.25
C ARG A 46 5.30 5.10 10.92
N LEU A 47 4.56 6.21 10.86
CA LEU A 47 4.28 6.93 9.62
C LEU A 47 5.52 7.25 8.80
N PRO A 48 6.64 7.79 9.37
CA PRO A 48 7.86 8.07 8.62
C PRO A 48 8.49 6.84 7.95
N THR A 49 8.26 5.64 8.48
CA THR A 49 8.78 4.40 7.90
C THR A 49 8.00 3.92 6.67
N LEU A 50 6.84 4.51 6.41
CA LEU A 50 5.91 4.12 5.34
C LEU A 50 5.96 5.08 4.14
N VAL A 51 6.75 6.15 4.22
CA VAL A 51 6.79 7.21 3.22
C VAL A 51 8.20 7.48 2.72
N CYS A 52 8.31 8.01 1.50
CA CYS A 52 9.58 8.53 0.99
C CYS A 52 10.03 9.74 1.81
N GLY A 53 11.35 9.89 1.98
CA GLY A 53 11.91 11.01 2.74
C GLY A 53 11.49 12.38 2.23
N ASP A 54 11.39 12.55 0.91
CA ASP A 54 10.96 13.82 0.29
C ASP A 54 9.50 14.18 0.61
N TRP A 55 8.67 13.19 0.99
CA TRP A 55 7.25 13.40 1.33
C TRP A 55 6.94 13.27 2.81
N GLU A 56 7.92 12.99 3.65
CA GLU A 56 7.74 12.78 5.09
C GLU A 56 7.13 14.00 5.78
N ALA A 57 7.59 15.21 5.44
CA ALA A 57 7.08 16.44 6.04
C ALA A 57 5.58 16.64 5.74
N ASP A 58 5.15 16.40 4.51
CA ASP A 58 3.74 16.51 4.11
C ASP A 58 2.87 15.45 4.80
N ALA A 59 3.39 14.22 4.94
CA ALA A 59 2.73 13.15 5.64
C ALA A 59 2.53 13.45 7.13
N LEU A 60 3.51 14.06 7.79
CA LEU A 60 3.42 14.48 9.18
C LEU A 60 2.43 15.64 9.36
N ILE A 61 2.35 16.58 8.43
CA ILE A 61 1.33 17.63 8.42
C ILE A 61 -0.08 17.01 8.27
N GLU A 62 -0.23 16.02 7.41
CA GLU A 62 -1.50 15.28 7.29
C GLU A 62 -1.86 14.58 8.60
N LEU A 63 -0.90 13.91 9.25
CA LEU A 63 -1.10 13.28 10.56
C LEU A 63 -1.57 14.28 11.62
N ASP A 64 -0.94 15.47 11.66
CA ASP A 64 -1.28 16.52 12.61
C ASP A 64 -2.73 17.00 12.44
N SER A 65 -3.27 16.97 11.22
CA SER A 65 -4.67 17.33 10.96
C SER A 65 -5.67 16.41 11.66
N PHE A 66 -5.28 15.18 12.00
CA PHE A 66 -6.12 14.21 12.71
C PHE A 66 -6.00 14.27 14.24
N GLN A 67 -5.10 15.10 14.80
CA GLN A 67 -4.88 15.12 16.27
C GLN A 67 -6.12 15.55 17.08
N ALA A 68 -6.94 16.44 16.51
CA ALA A 68 -8.12 16.96 17.19
C ALA A 68 -9.39 16.11 17.01
N VAL A 69 -9.34 15.04 16.22
CA VAL A 69 -10.48 14.19 15.89
C VAL A 69 -10.21 12.73 16.24
N THR A 70 -11.24 11.93 16.40
CA THR A 70 -11.13 10.48 16.35
C THR A 70 -11.34 10.06 14.90
N ALA A 71 -10.48 9.20 14.37
CA ALA A 71 -10.57 8.77 12.98
C ALA A 71 -10.60 7.25 12.85
N ARG A 72 -11.29 6.75 11.84
CA ARG A 72 -11.32 5.33 11.47
C ARG A 72 -11.45 5.18 9.95
N LEU A 73 -11.01 4.04 9.45
CA LEU A 73 -11.23 3.65 8.06
C LEU A 73 -12.57 2.95 7.92
N ASP A 74 -13.29 3.25 6.86
CA ASP A 74 -14.56 2.64 6.52
C ASP A 74 -14.55 2.13 5.08
N ASN A 75 -14.76 0.82 4.91
CA ASN A 75 -14.78 0.12 3.61
C ASN A 75 -13.54 0.37 2.73
N LEU A 76 -12.36 0.49 3.34
CA LEU A 76 -11.12 0.70 2.61
C LEU A 76 -10.81 -0.47 1.68
N ALA A 77 -10.57 -0.16 0.42
CA ALA A 77 -10.00 -1.07 -0.58
C ALA A 77 -9.10 -0.29 -1.52
N CYS A 78 -7.84 -0.68 -1.60
CA CYS A 78 -6.84 -0.06 -2.47
C CYS A 78 -6.43 -1.00 -3.59
N SER A 79 -6.22 -0.46 -4.79
CA SER A 79 -5.75 -1.21 -5.95
C SER A 79 -4.83 -0.36 -6.82
N GLN A 80 -3.89 -1.03 -7.48
CA GLN A 80 -3.05 -0.38 -8.48
C GLN A 80 -3.86 -0.16 -9.76
N THR A 81 -3.92 1.08 -10.22
CA THR A 81 -4.64 1.47 -11.44
C THR A 81 -3.71 1.73 -12.62
N GLY A 82 -2.42 1.86 -12.38
CA GLY A 82 -1.44 2.11 -13.42
C GLY A 82 -0.04 2.31 -12.86
N THR A 83 0.86 2.76 -13.73
CA THR A 83 2.23 3.13 -13.39
C THR A 83 2.62 4.41 -14.10
N ASP A 84 3.54 5.14 -13.49
CA ASP A 84 4.22 6.29 -14.08
C ASP A 84 5.73 6.07 -13.88
N GLY A 85 6.39 5.51 -14.92
CA GLY A 85 7.76 5.00 -14.77
C GLY A 85 7.83 3.88 -13.73
N GLU A 86 8.66 4.06 -12.72
CA GLU A 86 8.83 3.11 -11.59
C GLU A 86 7.82 3.35 -10.45
N THR A 87 6.97 4.37 -10.58
CA THR A 87 5.96 4.73 -9.58
C THR A 87 4.65 3.99 -9.86
N ALA A 88 4.19 3.22 -8.91
CA ALA A 88 2.87 2.62 -8.93
C ALA A 88 1.81 3.68 -8.56
N LEU A 89 0.70 3.71 -9.30
CA LEU A 89 -0.45 4.57 -9.05
C LEU A 89 -1.54 3.76 -8.37
N ILE A 90 -1.87 4.15 -7.14
CA ILE A 90 -2.83 3.43 -6.30
C ILE A 90 -4.05 4.30 -6.07
N LEU A 91 -5.21 3.75 -6.37
CA LEU A 91 -6.49 4.34 -6.03
C LEU A 91 -7.13 3.54 -4.90
N CYS A 92 -7.65 4.25 -3.92
CA CYS A 92 -8.42 3.64 -2.84
C CYS A 92 -9.88 4.05 -2.94
N THR A 93 -10.76 3.15 -2.53
CA THR A 93 -12.19 3.42 -2.30
C THR A 93 -12.47 3.31 -0.80
N GLY A 94 -13.61 3.83 -0.38
CA GLY A 94 -13.97 3.94 1.02
C GLY A 94 -13.68 5.31 1.58
N ASN A 95 -13.76 5.45 2.89
CA ASN A 95 -13.69 6.73 3.56
C ASN A 95 -12.76 6.69 4.79
N ILE A 96 -12.20 7.84 5.13
CA ILE A 96 -11.78 8.12 6.49
C ILE A 96 -12.98 8.80 7.17
N ILE A 97 -13.48 8.23 8.25
CA ILE A 97 -14.52 8.85 9.07
C ILE A 97 -13.82 9.58 10.20
N ALA A 98 -13.91 10.89 10.21
CA ALA A 98 -13.39 11.75 11.27
C ALA A 98 -14.54 12.21 12.16
N THR A 99 -14.44 11.96 13.46
CA THR A 99 -15.44 12.33 14.45
C THR A 99 -14.93 13.50 15.29
N TYR A 100 -15.66 14.59 15.29
CA TYR A 100 -15.40 15.78 16.10
C TYR A 100 -16.67 16.19 16.84
N ASN A 101 -16.60 16.37 18.17
CA ASN A 101 -17.76 16.70 19.03
C ASN A 101 -18.99 15.78 18.82
N GLY A 102 -18.75 14.49 18.52
CA GLY A 102 -19.82 13.50 18.27
C GLY A 102 -20.43 13.54 16.88
N GLU A 103 -19.91 14.38 15.98
CA GLU A 103 -20.34 14.45 14.58
C GLU A 103 -19.32 13.78 13.67
N ASP A 104 -19.78 12.88 12.81
CA ASP A 104 -18.97 12.17 11.83
C ASP A 104 -18.91 12.95 10.52
N GLN A 105 -17.69 13.10 9.99
CA GLN A 105 -17.42 13.55 8.64
C GLN A 105 -16.75 12.44 7.84
N ALA A 106 -17.30 12.11 6.67
CA ALA A 106 -16.71 11.18 5.74
C ALA A 106 -15.80 11.90 4.74
N LEU A 107 -14.52 11.51 4.73
CA LEU A 107 -13.53 11.96 3.75
C LEU A 107 -13.37 10.86 2.70
N ASP A 108 -13.90 11.08 1.51
CA ASP A 108 -13.86 10.13 0.40
C ASP A 108 -12.41 9.97 -0.13
N LEU A 109 -11.94 8.74 -0.20
CA LEU A 109 -10.60 8.41 -0.68
C LEU A 109 -10.51 8.29 -2.21
N SER A 110 -11.63 8.17 -2.92
CA SER A 110 -11.65 7.94 -4.37
C SER A 110 -11.14 9.14 -5.19
N GLY A 111 -11.08 10.30 -4.60
CA GLY A 111 -10.53 11.51 -5.23
C GLY A 111 -9.00 11.65 -5.17
N ARG A 112 -8.29 10.71 -4.54
CA ARG A 112 -6.83 10.75 -4.35
C ARG A 112 -6.17 9.58 -5.06
N THR A 113 -5.16 9.87 -5.86
CA THR A 113 -4.26 8.84 -6.40
C THR A 113 -2.94 8.89 -5.64
N PHE A 114 -2.61 7.79 -4.96
CA PHE A 114 -1.34 7.68 -4.23
C PHE A 114 -0.23 7.24 -5.19
N GLN A 115 0.93 7.87 -5.03
CA GLN A 115 2.15 7.54 -5.74
C GLN A 115 3.04 6.70 -4.83
N VAL A 116 3.39 5.50 -5.26
CA VAL A 116 4.13 4.53 -4.45
C VAL A 116 5.34 4.06 -5.23
N THR A 117 6.52 4.17 -4.62
CA THR A 117 7.79 3.80 -5.22
C THR A 117 8.51 2.77 -4.36
N GLN A 118 9.24 1.87 -4.98
CA GLN A 118 10.05 0.90 -4.25
C GLN A 118 11.44 1.47 -3.97
N GLU A 119 11.82 1.54 -2.70
CA GLU A 119 13.14 1.92 -2.23
C GLU A 119 13.71 0.81 -1.34
N ASP A 120 14.91 0.33 -1.64
CA ASP A 120 15.58 -0.74 -0.89
C ASP A 120 14.72 -2.02 -0.67
N GLY A 121 13.87 -2.34 -1.67
CA GLY A 121 12.96 -3.48 -1.62
C GLY A 121 11.64 -3.23 -0.89
N GLU A 122 11.43 -2.06 -0.33
CA GLU A 122 10.18 -1.67 0.35
C GLU A 122 9.37 -0.70 -0.48
N TRP A 123 8.05 -0.88 -0.48
CA TRP A 123 7.12 0.04 -1.13
C TRP A 123 6.75 1.17 -0.18
N LEU A 124 7.06 2.41 -0.60
CA LEU A 124 6.84 3.63 0.18
C LEU A 124 5.87 4.56 -0.54
N VAL A 125 5.00 5.23 0.22
CA VAL A 125 4.13 6.28 -0.30
C VAL A 125 4.97 7.54 -0.47
N CYS A 126 5.01 8.09 -1.70
CA CYS A 126 5.86 9.22 -2.06
C CYS A 126 5.08 10.46 -2.47
N GLY A 127 3.76 10.44 -2.38
CA GLY A 127 2.91 11.58 -2.72
C GLY A 127 1.48 11.18 -3.07
N THR A 128 0.70 12.21 -3.35
CA THR A 128 -0.69 12.10 -3.86
C THR A 128 -0.91 13.12 -4.98
N ARG A 129 -1.86 12.80 -5.87
CA ARG A 129 -2.32 13.71 -6.93
C ARG A 129 -3.81 13.53 -7.22
#